data_8a4cdb4ed8ec45bbe181c366ef6af0ce
#
_entry.id   8a4cdb4ed8ec45bbe181c366ef6af0ce
#
_cell.length_a   1.000
_cell.length_b   1.000
_cell.length_c   1.000
_cell.angle_alpha   90.00
_cell.angle_beta   90.00
_cell.angle_gamma   90.00
#
_symmetry.space_group_name_H-M   'P 1'
#
loop_
_entity.id
_entity.type
_entity.pdbx_description
1 polymer ?
#
loop_
_entity_poly.entity_id
_entity_poly.type
_entity_poly.pdbx_seq_one_letter_code
_entity_poly.pdbx_strand_id
1 'polypeptide(L)'
;FKLASTIIIYNAKGDRLLVSRGDINARPNAADRAFFIHHRDNPSPETFIGPALKSRLAHGWILTVSRRLNDTDGNFSGVVAITLSVEHFLQLFGSLDLGQQGTMSLSASDGTLLFRQPFREQDVGLDWSSSPIFQTLRERQQATTTQVSRIDGIERLYAFRHNSNLPLITVVALGRDEALTAWRRDARLFATVVLILLLAVAIIGQRLLVDMHRRSRAERQLLSAREELLDANARLETLASQDALTGLANRRSFDQALEVEIRRAQ
;
A
#
# COMPACT_ATOMS: atom_id res chain seq x y z
N PHE A 1 11.52 23.54 21.42
CA PHE A 1 11.80 22.10 21.56
C PHE A 1 11.86 21.73 23.05
N LYS A 2 10.77 21.17 23.61
CA LYS A 2 10.72 20.73 25.02
C LYS A 2 11.00 19.23 25.17
N LEU A 3 11.88 18.66 24.34
CA LEU A 3 12.22 17.23 24.35
C LEU A 3 13.11 16.85 25.55
N ALA A 4 14.05 17.71 25.92
CA ALA A 4 14.96 17.44 27.03
C ALA A 4 14.25 17.70 28.36
N SER A 5 14.06 16.64 29.14
CA SER A 5 13.43 16.74 30.46
C SER A 5 14.39 17.34 31.46
N THR A 6 15.64 16.87 31.55
CA THR A 6 16.60 17.28 32.58
C THR A 6 18.05 17.03 32.11
N ILE A 7 18.93 17.93 32.45
CA ILE A 7 20.38 17.77 32.36
C ILE A 7 20.92 17.48 33.75
N ILE A 8 21.74 16.47 33.88
CA ILE A 8 22.30 16.01 35.14
C ILE A 8 23.81 15.83 35.00
N ILE A 9 24.55 16.24 36.00
CA ILE A 9 26.01 15.99 36.08
C ILE A 9 26.25 15.12 37.31
N TYR A 10 27.02 14.03 37.07
CA TYR A 10 27.47 13.10 38.12
C TYR A 10 28.98 13.17 38.28
N ASN A 11 29.47 13.01 39.52
CA ASN A 11 30.90 12.88 39.80
C ASN A 11 31.43 11.48 39.49
N ALA A 12 32.72 11.25 39.67
CA ALA A 12 33.37 9.93 39.40
C ALA A 12 32.81 8.79 40.27
N LYS A 13 32.15 9.06 41.38
CA LYS A 13 31.49 8.07 42.25
C LYS A 13 30.03 7.83 41.90
N GLY A 14 29.50 8.54 40.90
CA GLY A 14 28.12 8.43 40.46
C GLY A 14 27.16 9.30 41.28
N ASP A 15 27.65 10.16 42.19
CA ASP A 15 26.79 11.08 42.95
C ASP A 15 26.39 12.25 42.08
N ARG A 16 25.14 12.68 42.19
CA ARG A 16 24.64 13.83 41.46
C ARG A 16 25.22 15.13 41.99
N LEU A 17 25.92 15.86 41.13
CA LEU A 17 26.46 17.18 41.42
C LEU A 17 25.46 18.29 41.09
N LEU A 18 24.89 18.25 39.88
CA LEU A 18 24.00 19.28 39.37
C LEU A 18 22.81 18.68 38.65
N VAL A 19 21.70 19.39 38.67
CA VAL A 19 20.46 19.07 37.94
C VAL A 19 19.80 20.34 37.43
N SER A 20 19.40 20.38 36.17
CA SER A 20 18.77 21.56 35.58
C SER A 20 17.31 21.75 35.97
N ARG A 21 16.60 20.65 36.28
CA ARG A 21 15.19 20.65 36.71
C ARG A 21 14.92 19.48 37.63
N GLY A 22 13.96 19.64 38.54
CA GLY A 22 13.51 18.63 39.49
C GLY A 22 13.95 18.91 40.94
N ASP A 23 13.79 17.92 41.81
CA ASP A 23 14.15 18.06 43.23
C ASP A 23 15.66 18.17 43.40
N ILE A 24 16.12 19.34 43.81
CA ILE A 24 17.53 19.64 44.03
C ILE A 24 18.08 18.84 45.24
N ASN A 25 17.24 18.47 46.20
CA ASN A 25 17.64 17.79 47.43
C ASN A 25 17.77 16.27 47.26
N ALA A 26 17.04 15.68 46.29
CA ALA A 26 17.22 14.28 46.00
C ALA A 26 18.60 14.02 45.42
N ARG A 27 19.36 13.09 45.97
CA ARG A 27 20.72 12.75 45.54
C ARG A 27 20.82 11.28 45.08
N PRO A 28 20.17 10.91 43.97
CA PRO A 28 20.28 9.56 43.46
C PRO A 28 21.70 9.33 42.95
N ASN A 29 22.28 8.21 43.32
CA ASN A 29 23.54 7.74 42.76
C ASN A 29 23.27 6.97 41.45
N ALA A 30 24.14 7.12 40.47
CA ALA A 30 24.03 6.51 39.13
C ALA A 30 25.14 5.48 38.84
N ALA A 31 25.98 5.13 39.82
CA ALA A 31 27.13 4.25 39.61
C ALA A 31 26.75 2.86 39.04
N ASP A 32 25.52 2.38 39.30
CA ASP A 32 24.97 1.12 38.82
C ASP A 32 24.23 1.24 37.48
N ARG A 33 24.12 2.44 36.89
CA ARG A 33 23.42 2.68 35.64
C ARG A 33 24.29 2.34 34.45
N ALA A 34 23.71 1.70 33.43
CA ALA A 34 24.42 1.29 32.21
C ALA A 34 25.22 2.43 31.57
N PHE A 35 24.63 3.62 31.45
CA PHE A 35 25.31 4.78 30.88
C PHE A 35 26.53 5.23 31.69
N PHE A 36 26.46 5.12 33.04
CA PHE A 36 27.57 5.49 33.92
C PHE A 36 28.69 4.46 33.84
N ILE A 37 28.36 3.17 33.92
CA ILE A 37 29.29 2.05 33.80
C ILE A 37 30.02 2.13 32.44
N HIS A 38 29.26 2.38 31.35
CA HIS A 38 29.85 2.54 30.01
C HIS A 38 30.96 3.60 29.99
N HIS A 39 30.67 4.79 30.51
CA HIS A 39 31.65 5.88 30.49
C HIS A 39 32.77 5.74 31.50
N ARG A 40 32.56 5.05 32.62
CA ARG A 40 33.61 4.73 33.57
C ARG A 40 34.63 3.78 32.97
N ASP A 41 34.13 2.74 32.28
CA ASP A 41 34.94 1.64 31.79
C ASP A 41 35.52 1.88 30.36
N ASN A 42 34.98 2.86 29.63
CA ASN A 42 35.44 3.22 28.30
C ASN A 42 35.94 4.68 28.25
N PRO A 43 37.18 4.91 27.84
CA PRO A 43 37.77 6.26 27.78
C PRO A 43 37.29 7.07 26.56
N SER A 44 36.44 6.52 25.68
CA SER A 44 35.93 7.21 24.50
C SER A 44 35.16 8.47 24.87
N PRO A 45 35.40 9.62 24.21
CA PRO A 45 34.65 10.85 24.40
C PRO A 45 33.29 10.84 23.66
N GLU A 46 32.93 9.72 23.02
CA GLU A 46 31.73 9.62 22.22
C GLU A 46 30.45 9.66 23.07
N THR A 47 29.37 10.09 22.44
CA THR A 47 28.06 10.10 23.09
C THR A 47 27.52 8.68 23.16
N PHE A 48 27.11 8.27 24.36
CA PHE A 48 26.41 7.01 24.59
C PHE A 48 24.91 7.25 24.78
N ILE A 49 24.12 6.46 24.08
CA ILE A 49 22.66 6.44 24.21
C ILE A 49 22.25 5.05 24.66
N GLY A 50 21.86 4.94 25.91
CA GLY A 50 21.47 3.65 26.49
C GLY A 50 19.99 3.33 26.27
N PRO A 51 19.60 2.05 26.50
CA PRO A 51 18.19 1.65 26.44
C PRO A 51 17.35 2.43 27.47
N ALA A 52 16.04 2.44 27.24
CA ALA A 52 15.12 3.08 28.16
C ALA A 52 15.26 2.47 29.56
N LEU A 53 15.18 3.32 30.58
CA LEU A 53 15.28 2.91 31.98
C LEU A 53 14.24 3.67 32.83
N LYS A 54 13.86 3.06 33.96
CA LYS A 54 12.97 3.72 34.92
C LYS A 54 13.71 4.87 35.61
N SER A 55 13.14 6.06 35.55
CA SER A 55 13.68 7.25 36.22
C SER A 55 13.69 7.04 37.73
N ARG A 56 14.77 7.51 38.39
CA ARG A 56 14.83 7.64 39.88
C ARG A 56 14.38 9.02 40.39
N LEU A 57 14.25 9.97 39.46
CA LEU A 57 13.93 11.37 39.80
C LEU A 57 12.53 11.77 39.37
N ALA A 58 11.98 11.13 38.37
CA ALA A 58 10.65 11.41 37.81
C ALA A 58 9.88 10.10 37.68
N HIS A 59 8.58 10.18 37.50
CA HIS A 59 7.78 9.02 37.12
C HIS A 59 7.99 8.71 35.67
N GLY A 60 8.04 7.41 35.31
CA GLY A 60 8.06 6.94 33.92
C GLY A 60 9.44 6.49 33.42
N TRP A 61 9.44 6.19 32.11
CA TRP A 61 10.61 5.71 31.38
C TRP A 61 11.35 6.88 30.74
N ILE A 62 12.69 6.81 30.80
CA ILE A 62 13.58 7.80 30.20
C ILE A 62 14.64 7.12 29.34
N LEU A 63 14.99 7.81 28.25
CA LEU A 63 16.24 7.58 27.54
C LEU A 63 17.32 8.51 28.09
N THR A 64 18.54 8.01 28.14
CA THR A 64 19.70 8.82 28.55
C THR A 64 20.64 9.00 27.38
N VAL A 65 20.97 10.26 27.09
CA VAL A 65 22.05 10.64 26.19
C VAL A 65 23.17 11.16 27.10
N SER A 66 24.32 10.51 27.08
CA SER A 66 25.36 10.78 28.06
C SER A 66 26.74 10.91 27.43
N ARG A 67 27.61 11.61 28.11
CA ARG A 67 29.00 11.82 27.72
C ARG A 67 29.91 11.79 28.91
N ARG A 68 31.10 11.21 28.72
CA ARG A 68 32.17 11.16 29.70
C ARG A 68 32.71 12.56 29.99
N LEU A 69 33.00 12.84 31.25
CA LEU A 69 33.75 13.99 31.71
C LEU A 69 35.12 13.51 32.21
N ASN A 70 36.16 14.21 31.79
CA ASN A 70 37.52 13.94 32.23
C ASN A 70 38.02 15.14 33.03
N ASP A 71 38.98 14.89 33.92
CA ASP A 71 39.77 15.92 34.57
C ASP A 71 40.85 16.49 33.60
N THR A 72 41.68 17.38 34.09
CA THR A 72 42.78 18.01 33.34
C THR A 72 43.84 17.00 32.88
N ASP A 73 43.95 15.87 33.58
CA ASP A 73 44.92 14.81 33.31
C ASP A 73 44.38 13.73 32.41
N GLY A 74 43.08 13.85 31.98
CA GLY A 74 42.41 12.91 31.11
C GLY A 74 41.72 11.74 31.86
N ASN A 75 41.77 11.70 33.20
CA ASN A 75 41.14 10.65 33.98
C ASN A 75 39.63 10.86 34.08
N PHE A 76 38.91 9.78 34.36
CA PHE A 76 37.46 9.82 34.55
C PHE A 76 37.06 10.69 35.74
N SER A 77 36.36 11.77 35.48
CA SER A 77 35.86 12.72 36.48
C SER A 77 34.35 12.65 36.72
N GLY A 78 33.61 12.04 35.77
CA GLY A 78 32.16 11.89 35.90
C GLY A 78 31.45 11.74 34.58
N VAL A 79 30.14 12.00 34.60
CA VAL A 79 29.26 11.87 33.44
C VAL A 79 28.28 13.04 33.40
N VAL A 80 28.14 13.67 32.23
CA VAL A 80 26.98 14.50 31.93
C VAL A 80 25.93 13.68 31.22
N ALA A 81 24.68 13.72 31.69
CA ALA A 81 23.57 12.99 31.11
C ALA A 81 22.39 13.91 30.84
N ILE A 82 21.78 13.77 29.68
CA ILE A 82 20.51 14.39 29.33
C ILE A 82 19.46 13.30 29.37
N THR A 83 18.38 13.52 30.10
CA THR A 83 17.25 12.60 30.14
C THR A 83 16.17 13.06 29.18
N LEU A 84 15.59 12.11 28.44
CA LEU A 84 14.49 12.32 27.51
C LEU A 84 13.33 11.41 27.93
N SER A 85 12.11 11.98 28.11
CA SER A 85 10.94 11.16 28.46
C SER A 85 10.51 10.28 27.28
N VAL A 86 10.35 8.99 27.54
CA VAL A 86 9.82 8.03 26.55
C VAL A 86 8.38 8.37 26.23
N GLU A 87 7.58 8.82 27.21
CA GLU A 87 6.19 9.24 27.00
C GLU A 87 6.08 10.38 25.98
N HIS A 88 7.04 11.29 25.95
CA HIS A 88 7.09 12.36 24.94
C HIS A 88 7.31 11.81 23.52
N PHE A 89 8.20 10.84 23.38
CA PHE A 89 8.38 10.15 22.11
C PHE A 89 7.13 9.38 21.70
N LEU A 90 6.51 8.66 22.65
CA LEU A 90 5.28 7.93 22.40
C LEU A 90 4.14 8.83 21.93
N GLN A 91 4.00 10.03 22.51
CA GLN A 91 3.03 11.04 22.06
C GLN A 91 3.33 11.55 20.65
N LEU A 92 4.60 11.84 20.37
CA LEU A 92 5.02 12.29 19.04
C LEU A 92 4.77 11.22 17.96
N PHE A 93 5.10 9.97 18.28
CA PHE A 93 4.95 8.85 17.36
C PHE A 93 3.50 8.36 17.28
N GLY A 94 2.72 8.49 18.34
CA GLY A 94 1.29 8.20 18.36
C GLY A 94 0.46 9.09 17.44
N SER A 95 1.01 10.24 17.03
CA SER A 95 0.37 11.09 16.02
C SER A 95 0.53 10.56 14.58
N LEU A 96 1.38 9.58 14.36
CA LEU A 96 1.57 8.94 13.06
C LEU A 96 0.56 7.79 12.92
N ASP A 97 -0.23 7.83 11.87
CA ASP A 97 -1.13 6.73 11.53
C ASP A 97 -0.32 5.58 10.90
N LEU A 98 0.08 4.65 11.75
CA LEU A 98 0.78 3.42 11.34
C LEU A 98 -0.16 2.22 11.26
N GLY A 99 -1.46 2.43 11.44
CA GLY A 99 -2.46 1.37 11.57
C GLY A 99 -2.35 0.60 12.89
N GLN A 100 -3.15 -0.47 13.02
CA GLN A 100 -3.21 -1.26 14.26
C GLN A 100 -2.00 -2.20 14.42
N GLN A 101 -1.44 -2.67 13.32
CA GLN A 101 -0.28 -3.57 13.30
C GLN A 101 1.05 -2.84 13.11
N GLY A 102 0.99 -1.53 12.92
CA GLY A 102 2.18 -0.72 12.73
C GLY A 102 3.06 -0.64 13.98
N THR A 103 4.34 -0.46 13.78
CA THR A 103 5.29 -0.27 14.87
C THR A 103 6.35 0.75 14.49
N MET A 104 6.84 1.45 15.50
CA MET A 104 8.00 2.30 15.36
C MET A 104 9.00 1.98 16.46
N SER A 105 10.27 1.91 16.14
CA SER A 105 11.32 1.62 17.11
C SER A 105 12.53 2.50 16.89
N LEU A 106 13.24 2.75 17.98
CA LEU A 106 14.54 3.38 18.02
C LEU A 106 15.54 2.37 18.55
N SER A 107 16.61 2.14 17.82
CA SER A 107 17.70 1.24 18.22
C SER A 107 19.02 2.00 18.18
N ALA A 108 19.97 1.56 18.98
CA ALA A 108 21.35 1.99 18.87
C ALA A 108 22.02 1.32 17.66
N SER A 109 23.15 1.87 17.21
CA SER A 109 23.88 1.34 16.05
C SER A 109 24.47 -0.05 16.26
N ASP A 110 24.60 -0.51 17.52
CA ASP A 110 25.03 -1.86 17.88
C ASP A 110 23.91 -2.90 17.74
N GLY A 111 22.64 -2.47 17.55
CA GLY A 111 21.47 -3.32 17.46
C GLY A 111 20.66 -3.40 18.75
N THR A 112 21.03 -2.67 19.80
CA THR A 112 20.25 -2.62 21.03
C THR A 112 18.97 -1.86 20.85
N LEU A 113 17.81 -2.45 21.13
CA LEU A 113 16.50 -1.79 21.10
C LEU A 113 16.38 -0.81 22.27
N LEU A 114 16.30 0.46 21.97
CA LEU A 114 16.18 1.51 22.99
C LEU A 114 14.74 1.63 23.49
N PHE A 115 13.79 1.70 22.56
CA PHE A 115 12.36 1.57 22.83
C PHE A 115 11.57 1.30 21.53
N ARG A 116 10.30 0.89 21.70
CA ARG A 116 9.38 0.58 20.61
C ARG A 116 7.99 1.12 20.92
N GLN A 117 7.23 1.51 19.88
CA GLN A 117 5.81 1.80 19.92
C GLN A 117 5.05 0.70 19.14
N PRO A 118 4.07 0.01 19.72
CA PRO A 118 3.60 0.10 21.11
C PRO A 118 4.67 -0.28 22.14
N PHE A 119 4.71 0.49 23.24
CA PHE A 119 5.74 0.29 24.26
C PHE A 119 5.50 -0.98 25.09
N ARG A 120 6.53 -1.81 25.20
CA ARG A 120 6.56 -2.98 26.06
C ARG A 120 7.86 -2.98 26.83
N GLU A 121 7.78 -3.06 28.16
CA GLU A 121 8.95 -3.06 29.04
C GLU A 121 9.93 -4.20 28.70
N GLN A 122 9.41 -5.37 28.37
CA GLN A 122 10.20 -6.57 28.02
C GLN A 122 10.99 -6.44 26.72
N ASP A 123 10.64 -5.51 25.85
CA ASP A 123 11.31 -5.30 24.57
C ASP A 123 12.53 -4.39 24.73
N VAL A 124 12.63 -3.65 25.85
CA VAL A 124 13.72 -2.70 26.08
C VAL A 124 15.04 -3.43 26.31
N GLY A 125 16.07 -3.04 25.56
CA GLY A 125 17.39 -3.63 25.64
C GLY A 125 17.56 -4.94 24.87
N LEU A 126 16.53 -5.40 24.11
CA LEU A 126 16.68 -6.57 23.24
C LEU A 126 17.77 -6.32 22.17
N ASP A 127 18.58 -7.32 21.96
CA ASP A 127 19.60 -7.31 20.90
C ASP A 127 19.03 -7.82 19.57
N TRP A 128 19.07 -6.93 18.55
CA TRP A 128 18.63 -7.21 17.19
C TRP A 128 19.79 -7.37 16.21
N SER A 129 21.03 -7.28 16.68
CA SER A 129 22.22 -7.29 15.83
C SER A 129 22.29 -8.50 14.90
N SER A 130 21.73 -9.63 15.35
CA SER A 130 21.65 -10.89 14.58
C SER A 130 20.44 -10.97 13.63
N SER A 131 19.55 -9.94 13.59
CA SER A 131 18.38 -9.98 12.71
C SER A 131 18.76 -9.70 11.25
N PRO A 132 18.09 -10.33 10.27
CA PRO A 132 18.33 -10.05 8.86
C PRO A 132 18.09 -8.57 8.51
N ILE A 133 17.17 -7.91 9.21
CA ILE A 133 16.94 -6.46 9.06
C ILE A 133 18.21 -5.70 9.42
N PHE A 134 18.82 -6.03 10.55
CA PHE A 134 20.01 -5.32 11.03
C PHE A 134 21.22 -5.56 10.11
N GLN A 135 21.36 -6.75 9.55
CA GLN A 135 22.40 -7.02 8.56
C GLN A 135 22.26 -6.17 7.29
N THR A 136 21.02 -6.01 6.80
CA THR A 136 20.74 -5.10 5.67
C THR A 136 21.03 -3.64 6.03
N LEU A 137 20.83 -3.26 7.28
CA LEU A 137 21.09 -1.93 7.82
C LEU A 137 22.58 -1.58 7.86
N ARG A 138 23.43 -2.56 8.09
CA ARG A 138 24.89 -2.34 8.11
C ARG A 138 25.45 -1.88 6.76
N GLU A 139 24.81 -2.32 5.67
CA GLU A 139 25.27 -2.07 4.31
C GLU A 139 24.64 -0.82 3.70
N ARG A 140 23.54 -0.31 4.24
CA ARG A 140 22.77 0.79 3.65
C ARG A 140 22.35 1.80 4.71
N GLN A 141 22.46 3.09 4.39
CA GLN A 141 21.99 4.16 5.29
C GLN A 141 20.45 4.19 5.42
N GLN A 142 19.72 3.71 4.40
CA GLN A 142 18.28 3.57 4.39
C GLN A 142 17.89 2.42 3.48
N ALA A 143 16.86 1.66 3.84
CA ALA A 143 16.26 0.66 2.98
C ALA A 143 14.84 0.31 3.43
N THR A 144 14.14 -0.43 2.58
CA THR A 144 12.84 -1.04 2.89
C THR A 144 12.94 -2.55 2.70
N THR A 145 12.27 -3.31 3.55
CA THR A 145 12.20 -4.77 3.46
C THR A 145 10.89 -5.30 4.03
N THR A 146 10.47 -6.47 3.56
CA THR A 146 9.30 -7.16 4.13
C THR A 146 9.78 -8.38 4.90
N GLN A 147 9.45 -8.47 6.18
CA GLN A 147 9.86 -9.56 7.03
C GLN A 147 8.85 -9.84 8.14
N VAL A 148 8.91 -11.05 8.68
CA VAL A 148 8.15 -11.43 9.88
C VAL A 148 8.90 -10.97 11.12
N SER A 149 8.21 -10.23 11.97
CA SER A 149 8.76 -9.72 13.24
C SER A 149 9.05 -10.89 14.20
N ARG A 150 10.27 -10.94 14.76
CA ARG A 150 10.64 -11.92 15.79
C ARG A 150 9.98 -11.67 17.14
N ILE A 151 9.44 -10.46 17.37
CA ILE A 151 8.83 -10.09 18.65
C ILE A 151 7.40 -10.57 18.75
N ASP A 152 6.63 -10.47 17.66
CA ASP A 152 5.18 -10.70 17.67
C ASP A 152 4.66 -11.53 16.49
N GLY A 153 5.53 -12.01 15.61
CA GLY A 153 5.17 -12.91 14.50
C GLY A 153 4.42 -12.24 13.34
N ILE A 154 4.23 -10.92 13.37
CA ILE A 154 3.47 -10.21 12.33
C ILE A 154 4.38 -9.87 11.15
N GLU A 155 3.92 -10.16 9.94
CA GLU A 155 4.62 -9.76 8.71
C GLU A 155 4.42 -8.27 8.46
N ARG A 156 5.52 -7.53 8.34
CA ARG A 156 5.52 -6.08 8.14
C ARG A 156 6.44 -5.64 7.03
N LEU A 157 6.04 -4.54 6.41
CA LEU A 157 6.91 -3.74 5.57
C LEU A 157 7.70 -2.78 6.47
N TYR A 158 9.01 -2.95 6.52
CA TYR A 158 9.92 -2.16 7.32
C TYR A 158 10.60 -1.10 6.47
N ALA A 159 10.64 0.12 6.98
CA ALA A 159 11.49 1.18 6.51
C ALA A 159 12.43 1.61 7.65
N PHE A 160 13.69 1.82 7.36
CA PHE A 160 14.67 2.21 8.35
C PHE A 160 15.64 3.27 7.84
N ARG A 161 16.16 4.04 8.78
CA ARG A 161 17.11 5.09 8.51
C ARG A 161 18.12 5.24 9.64
N HIS A 162 19.41 5.29 9.28
CA HIS A 162 20.47 5.73 10.19
C HIS A 162 20.41 7.23 10.39
N ASN A 163 20.62 7.67 11.62
CA ASN A 163 20.86 9.08 11.89
C ASN A 163 22.32 9.41 11.59
N SER A 164 22.57 10.49 10.83
CA SER A 164 23.93 10.89 10.44
C SER A 164 24.76 11.46 11.60
N ASN A 165 24.11 11.99 12.64
CA ASN A 165 24.79 12.71 13.73
C ASN A 165 24.80 11.94 15.05
N LEU A 166 23.99 10.91 15.18
CA LEU A 166 23.85 10.12 16.40
C LEU A 166 23.92 8.63 16.05
N PRO A 167 24.45 7.78 16.91
CA PRO A 167 24.51 6.33 16.71
C PRO A 167 23.14 5.68 16.90
N LEU A 168 22.14 6.14 16.13
CA LEU A 168 20.75 5.75 16.22
C LEU A 168 20.22 5.27 14.89
N ILE A 169 19.37 4.26 14.97
CA ILE A 169 18.60 3.71 13.86
C ILE A 169 17.11 3.87 14.19
N THR A 170 16.41 4.56 13.31
CA THR A 170 14.94 4.64 13.38
C THR A 170 14.35 3.60 12.44
N VAL A 171 13.42 2.81 12.94
CA VAL A 171 12.70 1.79 12.19
C VAL A 171 11.22 2.06 12.29
N VAL A 172 10.54 2.13 11.14
CA VAL A 172 9.07 2.21 11.04
C VAL A 172 8.60 0.99 10.28
N ALA A 173 7.54 0.37 10.75
CA ALA A 173 6.97 -0.80 10.09
C ALA A 173 5.45 -0.71 10.03
N LEU A 174 4.89 -1.10 8.90
CA LEU A 174 3.46 -1.19 8.64
C LEU A 174 3.06 -2.66 8.48
N GLY A 175 1.92 -3.06 9.04
CA GLY A 175 1.36 -4.39 8.81
C GLY A 175 1.13 -4.60 7.32
N ARG A 176 1.71 -5.65 6.72
CA ARG A 176 1.60 -5.92 5.28
C ARG A 176 0.16 -6.09 4.84
N ASP A 177 -0.60 -6.90 5.56
CA ASP A 177 -2.00 -7.14 5.22
C ASP A 177 -2.85 -5.90 5.39
N GLU A 178 -2.60 -5.10 6.43
CA GLU A 178 -3.29 -3.85 6.67
C GLU A 178 -2.99 -2.81 5.58
N ALA A 179 -1.73 -2.65 5.22
CA ALA A 179 -1.31 -1.74 4.14
C ALA A 179 -1.94 -2.11 2.79
N LEU A 180 -2.14 -3.40 2.53
CA LEU A 180 -2.74 -3.88 1.29
C LEU A 180 -4.28 -3.94 1.33
N THR A 181 -4.92 -3.76 2.48
CA THR A 181 -6.37 -3.94 2.63
C THR A 181 -7.16 -2.95 1.77
N ALA A 182 -6.78 -1.67 1.78
CA ALA A 182 -7.42 -0.65 0.96
C ALA A 182 -7.28 -0.98 -0.53
N TRP A 183 -6.07 -1.30 -0.98
CA TRP A 183 -5.80 -1.68 -2.36
C TRP A 183 -6.59 -2.92 -2.80
N ARG A 184 -6.64 -3.97 -1.96
CA ARG A 184 -7.41 -5.20 -2.25
C ARG A 184 -8.91 -4.94 -2.37
N ARG A 185 -9.45 -4.02 -1.57
CA ARG A 185 -10.85 -3.61 -1.65
C ARG A 185 -11.13 -2.90 -2.98
N ASP A 186 -10.30 -1.93 -3.33
CA ASP A 186 -10.46 -1.17 -4.55
C ASP A 186 -10.27 -2.06 -5.79
N ALA A 187 -9.25 -2.93 -5.79
CA ALA A 187 -9.04 -3.90 -6.86
C ALA A 187 -10.25 -4.83 -7.08
N ARG A 188 -10.89 -5.30 -6.00
CA ARG A 188 -12.12 -6.11 -6.10
C ARG A 188 -13.28 -5.33 -6.70
N LEU A 189 -13.47 -4.06 -6.29
CA LEU A 189 -14.51 -3.20 -6.87
C LEU A 189 -14.27 -2.98 -8.37
N PHE A 190 -13.05 -2.63 -8.77
CA PHE A 190 -12.71 -2.47 -10.20
C PHE A 190 -12.91 -3.75 -10.99
N ALA A 191 -12.47 -4.90 -10.47
CA ALA A 191 -12.67 -6.19 -11.13
C ALA A 191 -14.16 -6.51 -11.31
N THR A 192 -15.00 -6.22 -10.32
CA THR A 192 -16.45 -6.42 -10.41
C THR A 192 -17.08 -5.52 -11.47
N VAL A 193 -16.72 -4.24 -11.52
CA VAL A 193 -17.22 -3.29 -12.54
C VAL A 193 -16.82 -3.75 -13.94
N VAL A 194 -15.57 -4.13 -14.14
CA VAL A 194 -15.08 -4.63 -15.44
C VAL A 194 -15.84 -5.89 -15.86
N LEU A 195 -16.07 -6.82 -14.94
CA LEU A 195 -16.83 -8.04 -15.22
C LEU A 195 -18.27 -7.73 -15.66
N ILE A 196 -18.96 -6.82 -14.98
CA ILE A 196 -20.31 -6.38 -15.34
C ILE A 196 -20.33 -5.77 -16.73
N LEU A 197 -19.36 -4.91 -17.05
CA LEU A 197 -19.25 -4.29 -18.38
C LEU A 197 -19.02 -5.32 -19.48
N LEU A 198 -18.15 -6.29 -19.24
CA LEU A 198 -17.89 -7.38 -20.21
C LEU A 198 -19.15 -8.23 -20.44
N LEU A 199 -19.89 -8.55 -19.38
CA LEU A 199 -21.16 -9.25 -19.49
C LEU A 199 -22.19 -8.45 -20.28
N ALA A 200 -22.31 -7.15 -20.04
CA ALA A 200 -23.22 -6.27 -20.78
C ALA A 200 -22.86 -6.24 -22.27
N VAL A 201 -21.59 -6.08 -22.61
CA VAL A 201 -21.11 -6.12 -24.00
C VAL A 201 -21.40 -7.47 -24.66
N ALA A 202 -21.17 -8.56 -23.95
CA ALA A 202 -21.47 -9.92 -24.47
C ALA A 202 -22.97 -10.11 -24.74
N ILE A 203 -23.83 -9.64 -23.83
CA ILE A 203 -25.29 -9.72 -24.00
C ILE A 203 -25.75 -8.88 -25.20
N ILE A 204 -25.24 -7.64 -25.31
CA ILE A 204 -25.57 -6.74 -26.44
C ILE A 204 -25.09 -7.38 -27.76
N GLY A 205 -23.87 -7.86 -27.80
CA GLY A 205 -23.30 -8.53 -28.97
C GLY A 205 -24.13 -9.76 -29.39
N GLN A 206 -24.53 -10.59 -28.45
CA GLN A 206 -25.41 -11.73 -28.70
C GLN A 206 -26.77 -11.31 -29.23
N ARG A 207 -27.39 -10.27 -28.68
CA ARG A 207 -28.66 -9.71 -29.18
C ARG A 207 -28.55 -9.22 -30.60
N LEU A 208 -27.51 -8.46 -30.91
CA LEU A 208 -27.26 -7.96 -32.27
C LEU A 208 -27.07 -9.10 -33.28
N LEU A 209 -26.30 -10.13 -32.95
CA LEU A 209 -26.10 -11.29 -33.81
C LEU A 209 -27.42 -12.02 -34.08
N VAL A 210 -28.27 -12.22 -33.05
CA VAL A 210 -29.59 -12.86 -33.23
C VAL A 210 -30.50 -12.01 -34.13
N ASP A 211 -30.51 -10.69 -33.94
CA ASP A 211 -31.32 -9.78 -34.78
C ASP A 211 -30.84 -9.73 -36.23
N MET A 212 -29.53 -9.72 -36.48
CA MET A 212 -28.96 -9.81 -37.81
C MET A 212 -29.38 -11.13 -38.52
N HIS A 213 -29.31 -12.25 -37.83
CA HIS A 213 -29.75 -13.52 -38.36
C HIS A 213 -31.25 -13.57 -38.67
N ARG A 214 -32.10 -12.98 -37.82
CA ARG A 214 -33.55 -12.86 -38.07
C ARG A 214 -33.84 -12.01 -39.30
N ARG A 215 -33.20 -10.84 -39.43
CA ARG A 215 -33.36 -9.96 -40.62
C ARG A 215 -32.94 -10.67 -41.93
N SER A 216 -31.78 -11.32 -41.94
CA SER A 216 -31.31 -12.05 -43.12
C SER A 216 -32.25 -13.20 -43.54
N ARG A 217 -32.90 -13.89 -42.57
CA ARG A 217 -33.93 -14.92 -42.86
C ARG A 217 -35.17 -14.30 -43.46
N ALA A 218 -35.67 -13.18 -42.89
CA ALA A 218 -36.85 -12.48 -43.40
C ALA A 218 -36.63 -11.94 -44.81
N GLU A 219 -35.45 -11.35 -45.10
CA GLU A 219 -35.10 -10.89 -46.44
C GLU A 219 -35.07 -12.05 -47.47
N ARG A 220 -34.50 -13.19 -47.11
CA ARG A 220 -34.48 -14.37 -48.01
C ARG A 220 -35.91 -14.88 -48.27
N GLN A 221 -36.75 -14.92 -47.28
CA GLN A 221 -38.16 -15.33 -47.44
C GLN A 221 -38.96 -14.34 -48.31
N LEU A 222 -38.72 -13.05 -48.19
CA LEU A 222 -39.29 -12.01 -49.05
C LEU A 222 -38.84 -12.15 -50.49
N LEU A 223 -37.57 -12.40 -50.73
CA LEU A 223 -37.03 -12.62 -52.08
C LEU A 223 -37.63 -13.88 -52.73
N SER A 224 -37.70 -15.02 -52.03
CA SER A 224 -38.30 -16.24 -52.53
C SER A 224 -39.80 -16.09 -52.84
N ALA A 225 -40.55 -15.44 -51.94
CA ALA A 225 -41.95 -15.18 -52.18
C ALA A 225 -42.20 -14.25 -53.38
N ARG A 226 -41.32 -13.26 -53.57
CA ARG A 226 -41.36 -12.37 -54.73
C ARG A 226 -41.09 -13.15 -56.02
N GLU A 227 -40.11 -14.03 -56.05
CA GLU A 227 -39.81 -14.88 -57.22
C GLU A 227 -41.00 -15.80 -57.55
N GLU A 228 -41.61 -16.44 -56.54
CA GLU A 228 -42.81 -17.26 -56.75
C GLU A 228 -43.97 -16.44 -57.34
N LEU A 229 -44.22 -15.22 -56.81
CA LEU A 229 -45.24 -14.34 -57.34
C LEU A 229 -44.99 -13.94 -58.77
N LEU A 230 -43.73 -13.60 -59.16
CA LEU A 230 -43.38 -13.25 -60.52
C LEU A 230 -43.57 -14.47 -61.46
N ASP A 231 -43.18 -15.67 -61.04
CA ASP A 231 -43.37 -16.88 -61.84
C ASP A 231 -44.88 -17.21 -62.00
N ALA A 232 -45.65 -17.10 -60.92
CA ALA A 232 -47.12 -17.28 -60.98
C ALA A 232 -47.77 -16.25 -61.89
N ASN A 233 -47.35 -14.98 -61.84
CA ASN A 233 -47.88 -13.91 -62.67
C ASN A 233 -47.56 -14.13 -64.19
N ALA A 234 -46.33 -14.55 -64.50
CA ALA A 234 -45.92 -14.91 -65.85
C ALA A 234 -46.73 -16.09 -66.41
N ARG A 235 -47.03 -17.08 -65.59
CA ARG A 235 -47.93 -18.19 -65.99
C ARG A 235 -49.34 -17.71 -66.25
N LEU A 236 -49.88 -16.86 -65.39
CA LEU A 236 -51.20 -16.29 -65.58
C LEU A 236 -51.27 -15.42 -66.85
N GLU A 237 -50.28 -14.62 -67.17
CA GLU A 237 -50.18 -13.86 -68.40
C GLU A 237 -50.16 -14.75 -69.63
N THR A 238 -49.40 -15.88 -69.58
CA THR A 238 -49.35 -16.86 -70.66
C THR A 238 -50.72 -17.49 -70.88
N LEU A 239 -51.37 -17.94 -69.81
CA LEU A 239 -52.70 -18.53 -69.87
C LEU A 239 -53.78 -17.54 -70.36
N ALA A 240 -53.65 -16.24 -70.00
CA ALA A 240 -54.57 -15.18 -70.42
C ALA A 240 -54.37 -14.70 -71.88
N SER A 241 -53.18 -14.89 -72.44
CA SER A 241 -52.83 -14.38 -73.75
C SER A 241 -52.74 -15.43 -74.82
N GLN A 242 -52.67 -16.73 -74.46
CA GLN A 242 -52.53 -17.87 -75.47
C GLN A 242 -53.77 -18.74 -75.41
N ASP A 243 -54.06 -19.35 -76.56
CA ASP A 243 -55.10 -20.40 -76.72
C ASP A 243 -54.53 -21.73 -76.27
N ALA A 244 -55.25 -22.44 -75.35
CA ALA A 244 -54.79 -23.65 -74.69
C ALA A 244 -54.61 -24.86 -75.66
N LEU A 245 -55.18 -24.87 -76.89
CA LEU A 245 -55.10 -25.93 -77.80
C LEU A 245 -54.01 -25.70 -78.84
N THR A 246 -53.78 -24.46 -79.26
CA THR A 246 -52.89 -24.13 -80.38
C THR A 246 -51.58 -23.49 -79.96
N GLY A 247 -51.50 -22.99 -78.70
CA GLY A 247 -50.35 -22.21 -78.17
C GLY A 247 -50.13 -20.87 -78.86
N LEU A 248 -51.04 -20.43 -79.75
CA LEU A 248 -50.99 -19.17 -80.42
C LEU A 248 -51.71 -18.05 -79.55
N ALA A 249 -51.49 -16.79 -79.92
CA ALA A 249 -52.22 -15.69 -79.26
C ALA A 249 -53.72 -15.91 -79.37
N ASN A 250 -54.43 -15.82 -78.24
CA ASN A 250 -55.88 -15.95 -78.24
C ASN A 250 -56.49 -14.72 -78.93
N ARG A 251 -57.75 -14.83 -79.42
CA ARG A 251 -58.44 -13.79 -80.15
C ARG A 251 -58.34 -12.39 -79.54
N ARG A 252 -58.46 -12.30 -78.18
CA ARG A 252 -58.35 -11.05 -77.47
C ARG A 252 -56.96 -10.40 -77.55
N SER A 253 -55.90 -11.20 -77.46
CA SER A 253 -54.53 -10.71 -77.51
C SER A 253 -54.16 -10.33 -78.95
N PHE A 254 -54.70 -11.05 -79.93
CA PHE A 254 -54.51 -10.73 -81.37
C PHE A 254 -55.20 -9.40 -81.69
N ASP A 255 -56.49 -9.21 -81.28
CA ASP A 255 -57.24 -7.97 -81.56
C ASP A 255 -56.54 -6.75 -80.89
N GLN A 256 -56.04 -6.92 -79.65
CA GLN A 256 -55.29 -5.83 -78.98
C GLN A 256 -53.96 -5.48 -79.69
N ALA A 257 -53.19 -6.46 -80.11
CA ALA A 257 -51.96 -6.23 -80.84
C ALA A 257 -52.23 -5.54 -82.18
N LEU A 258 -53.31 -5.98 -82.90
CA LEU A 258 -53.71 -5.36 -84.16
C LEU A 258 -54.13 -3.90 -84.02
N GLU A 259 -54.89 -3.59 -82.93
CA GLU A 259 -55.23 -2.17 -82.61
C GLU A 259 -54.00 -1.27 -82.34
N VAL A 260 -52.98 -1.81 -81.60
CA VAL A 260 -51.74 -1.09 -81.37
C VAL A 260 -50.98 -0.81 -82.62
N GLU A 261 -50.87 -1.80 -83.51
CA GLU A 261 -50.13 -1.63 -84.78
C GLU A 261 -50.89 -0.74 -85.81
N ILE A 262 -52.21 -0.79 -85.83
CA ILE A 262 -53.03 0.12 -86.61
C ILE A 262 -52.80 1.59 -86.14
N ARG A 263 -52.76 1.83 -84.83
CA ARG A 263 -52.44 3.21 -84.24
C ARG A 263 -51.02 3.66 -84.55
N ARG A 264 -50.07 2.76 -84.71
CA ARG A 264 -48.70 3.09 -85.04
C ARG A 264 -48.53 3.42 -86.56
N ALA A 265 -49.45 2.94 -87.37
CA ALA A 265 -49.42 3.14 -88.84
C ALA A 265 -50.19 4.37 -89.32
N GLN A 266 -50.90 5.07 -88.46
CA GLN A 266 -51.56 6.39 -88.63
C GLN A 266 -50.66 7.51 -88.10
#